data_b17dbd617096d0fc877dcd6e3ba92294
#
_entry.id   b17dbd617096d0fc877dcd6e3ba92294
#
_cell.length_a   1.000
_cell.length_b   1.000
_cell.length_c   1.000
_cell.angle_alpha   90.00
_cell.angle_beta   90.00
_cell.angle_gamma   90.00
#
_symmetry.space_group_name_H-M   'P 1'
#
loop_
_entity.id
_entity.type
_entity.pdbx_description
1 polymer ?
#
loop_
_entity_poly.entity_id
_entity_poly.type
_entity_poly.pdbx_seq_one_letter_code
_entity_poly.pdbx_strand_id
1 'polypeptide(L)'
;IADGRDVSPSSAEGYFKTLQDSLPQGASIGTVIGRYYALDRDNRWERVETAFAAIAQAKGPKAATPQEVIAQAYAKGQTDEFIPASVIGDYAGLRPQDGLFCLNFRADRAREILAALCQPDFTEFDTEPRVKLAAQLGMVCYSEAHDTYLTAVFPKRNIPNTLGAWVAQNGKTQFRLAETEKYPHVTFFMNGGLETPDTGEDRFMPASPKVATYNLQPEMSATAVTERFVAAISAGYDLIITNYAHPDMVGHTGDLQAA
;
A
#
# COMPACT_ATOMS: atom_id res chain seq x y z
N ILE A 1 -7.05 -10.16 3.42
CA ILE A 1 -5.84 -10.04 2.60
C ILE A 1 -4.69 -10.65 3.39
N ALA A 2 -3.93 -11.59 2.78
CA ALA A 2 -2.74 -12.18 3.38
C ALA A 2 -1.51 -11.33 3.07
N ASP A 3 -0.59 -11.23 4.03
CA ASP A 3 0.59 -10.35 3.95
C ASP A 3 1.84 -11.11 3.43
N GLY A 4 2.56 -11.82 4.27
CA GLY A 4 3.77 -12.59 3.93
C GLY A 4 5.00 -11.75 3.56
N ARG A 5 4.94 -10.41 3.74
CA ARG A 5 6.05 -9.49 3.46
C ARG A 5 6.51 -8.75 4.71
N ASP A 6 5.58 -8.21 5.47
CA ASP A 6 5.86 -7.52 6.74
C ASP A 6 5.74 -8.49 7.94
N VAL A 7 5.44 -9.75 7.67
CA VAL A 7 5.42 -10.90 8.57
C VAL A 7 6.07 -12.11 7.89
N SER A 8 6.24 -13.22 8.61
CA SER A 8 6.80 -14.44 8.03
C SER A 8 6.05 -14.85 6.76
N PRO A 9 6.78 -15.25 5.68
CA PRO A 9 6.19 -15.53 4.36
C PRO A 9 5.12 -16.60 4.32
N SER A 10 5.05 -17.47 5.32
CA SER A 10 4.09 -18.59 5.44
C SER A 10 3.49 -18.63 6.83
N SER A 11 2.76 -17.59 7.20
CA SER A 11 2.14 -17.41 8.54
C SER A 11 0.62 -17.18 8.49
N ALA A 12 0.03 -17.11 7.29
CA ALA A 12 -1.37 -16.80 7.10
C ALA A 12 -2.31 -17.78 7.82
N GLU A 13 -1.98 -19.07 7.91
CA GLU A 13 -2.82 -20.06 8.56
C GLU A 13 -3.15 -19.68 10.01
N GLY A 14 -2.14 -19.25 10.78
CA GLY A 14 -2.33 -18.82 12.17
C GLY A 14 -3.18 -17.55 12.27
N TYR A 15 -2.96 -16.57 11.42
CA TYR A 15 -3.74 -15.34 11.42
C TYR A 15 -5.19 -15.56 11.01
N PHE A 16 -5.45 -16.36 9.98
CA PHE A 16 -6.81 -16.69 9.57
C PHE A 16 -7.54 -17.51 10.62
N LYS A 17 -6.86 -18.42 11.32
CA LYS A 17 -7.44 -19.14 12.45
C LYS A 17 -7.85 -18.16 13.56
N THR A 18 -6.96 -17.25 13.97
CA THR A 18 -7.24 -16.23 15.00
C THR A 18 -8.43 -15.36 14.59
N LEU A 19 -8.49 -14.94 13.31
CA LEU A 19 -9.61 -14.17 12.78
C LEU A 19 -10.92 -14.96 12.88
N GLN A 20 -10.94 -16.21 12.42
CA GLN A 20 -12.15 -17.03 12.44
C GLN A 20 -12.67 -17.28 13.86
N ASP A 21 -11.75 -17.54 14.80
CA ASP A 21 -12.09 -17.75 16.22
C ASP A 21 -12.67 -16.47 16.87
N SER A 22 -12.41 -15.29 16.27
CA SER A 22 -12.83 -13.98 16.76
C SER A 22 -14.05 -13.40 16.03
N LEU A 23 -14.50 -14.03 14.94
CA LEU A 23 -15.63 -13.51 14.16
C LEU A 23 -16.92 -13.52 14.98
N PRO A 24 -17.67 -12.41 15.00
CA PRO A 24 -18.98 -12.38 15.63
C PRO A 24 -20.00 -13.25 14.87
N GLN A 25 -21.09 -13.60 15.56
CA GLN A 25 -22.17 -14.34 14.92
C GLN A 25 -22.70 -13.59 13.69
N GLY A 26 -22.84 -14.30 12.57
CA GLY A 26 -23.30 -13.75 11.29
C GLY A 26 -22.19 -13.17 10.41
N ALA A 27 -20.95 -13.14 10.90
CA ALA A 27 -19.80 -12.75 10.07
C ALA A 27 -19.11 -13.99 9.48
N SER A 28 -18.62 -13.86 8.24
CA SER A 28 -17.89 -14.91 7.54
C SER A 28 -16.79 -14.33 6.66
N ILE A 29 -15.81 -15.16 6.30
CA ILE A 29 -14.76 -14.80 5.35
C ILE A 29 -15.26 -15.11 3.94
N GLY A 30 -15.46 -14.09 3.10
CA GLY A 30 -15.93 -14.25 1.72
C GLY A 30 -14.80 -14.49 0.71
N THR A 31 -13.60 -13.97 0.97
CA THR A 31 -12.44 -14.13 0.07
C THR A 31 -11.13 -14.23 0.82
N VAL A 32 -10.15 -14.91 0.22
CA VAL A 32 -8.74 -14.93 0.66
C VAL A 32 -7.88 -14.52 -0.50
N ILE A 33 -7.04 -13.50 -0.32
CA ILE A 33 -6.27 -12.86 -1.39
C ILE A 33 -4.90 -12.46 -0.86
N GLY A 34 -3.83 -12.81 -1.55
CA GLY A 34 -2.49 -12.32 -1.26
C GLY A 34 -2.33 -10.83 -1.58
N ARG A 35 -1.49 -10.14 -0.82
CA ARG A 35 -1.27 -8.70 -0.99
C ARG A 35 -0.73 -8.32 -2.38
N TYR A 36 -0.08 -9.24 -3.07
CA TYR A 36 0.40 -9.07 -4.44
C TYR A 36 -0.70 -8.60 -5.40
N TYR A 37 -1.94 -9.08 -5.19
CA TYR A 37 -3.10 -8.72 -5.99
C TYR A 37 -3.87 -7.53 -5.42
N ALA A 38 -4.18 -7.56 -4.14
CA ALA A 38 -5.11 -6.61 -3.53
C ALA A 38 -4.45 -5.33 -2.99
N LEU A 39 -3.12 -5.31 -2.85
CA LEU A 39 -2.37 -4.19 -2.30
C LEU A 39 -1.28 -3.70 -3.26
N ASP A 40 -1.54 -3.76 -4.56
CA ASP A 40 -0.68 -3.11 -5.55
C ASP A 40 -0.69 -1.57 -5.35
N ARG A 41 0.39 -0.91 -5.77
CA ARG A 41 0.53 0.56 -5.74
C ARG A 41 1.33 1.10 -6.94
N ASP A 42 1.56 0.25 -7.93
CA ASP A 42 2.41 0.53 -9.09
C ASP A 42 1.60 0.53 -10.40
N ASN A 43 0.25 0.68 -10.28
CA ASN A 43 -0.71 0.67 -11.40
C ASN A 43 -0.63 -0.62 -12.24
N ARG A 44 -0.40 -1.75 -11.59
CA ARG A 44 -0.47 -3.07 -12.23
C ARG A 44 -1.91 -3.58 -12.18
N TRP A 45 -2.72 -2.94 -12.99
CA TRP A 45 -4.18 -3.10 -12.96
C TRP A 45 -4.66 -4.53 -13.16
N GLU A 46 -3.92 -5.36 -13.88
CA GLU A 46 -4.19 -6.80 -14.04
C GLU A 46 -4.21 -7.58 -12.71
N ARG A 47 -3.44 -7.12 -11.71
CA ARG A 47 -3.46 -7.70 -10.37
C ARG A 47 -4.67 -7.24 -9.60
N VAL A 48 -4.93 -5.94 -9.64
CA VAL A 48 -6.07 -5.31 -8.96
C VAL A 48 -7.38 -5.85 -9.52
N GLU A 49 -7.49 -6.04 -10.84
CA GLU A 49 -8.63 -6.65 -11.50
C GLU A 49 -8.91 -8.06 -10.97
N THR A 50 -7.86 -8.86 -10.76
CA THR A 50 -7.99 -10.21 -10.20
C THR A 50 -8.58 -10.17 -8.77
N ALA A 51 -8.12 -9.23 -7.94
CA ALA A 51 -8.66 -9.03 -6.59
C ALA A 51 -10.10 -8.48 -6.61
N PHE A 52 -10.37 -7.50 -7.48
CA PHE A 52 -11.69 -6.94 -7.70
C PHE A 52 -12.71 -8.02 -8.12
N ALA A 53 -12.36 -8.86 -9.08
CA ALA A 53 -13.23 -9.92 -9.57
C ALA A 53 -13.61 -10.90 -8.45
N ALA A 54 -12.70 -11.25 -7.57
CA ALA A 54 -13.00 -12.10 -6.42
C ALA A 54 -13.90 -11.39 -5.40
N ILE A 55 -13.61 -10.13 -5.06
CA ILE A 55 -14.34 -9.37 -4.04
C ILE A 55 -15.73 -8.95 -4.57
N ALA A 56 -15.78 -8.29 -5.71
CA ALA A 56 -17.02 -7.69 -6.22
C ALA A 56 -17.93 -8.70 -6.91
N GLN A 57 -17.37 -9.66 -7.64
CA GLN A 57 -18.11 -10.53 -8.55
C GLN A 57 -18.11 -12.02 -8.13
N ALA A 58 -17.42 -12.37 -7.04
CA ALA A 58 -17.19 -13.76 -6.60
C ALA A 58 -16.59 -14.64 -7.71
N LYS A 59 -15.74 -14.06 -8.56
CA LYS A 59 -15.03 -14.75 -9.63
C LYS A 59 -13.63 -15.11 -9.19
N GLY A 60 -13.22 -16.36 -9.37
CA GLY A 60 -11.92 -16.87 -9.01
C GLY A 60 -11.97 -18.33 -8.56
N PRO A 61 -10.83 -18.91 -8.16
CA PRO A 61 -10.79 -20.23 -7.55
C PRO A 61 -11.71 -20.29 -6.32
N LYS A 62 -12.42 -21.40 -6.16
CA LYS A 62 -13.34 -21.60 -5.03
C LYS A 62 -12.78 -22.64 -4.06
N ALA A 63 -12.99 -22.40 -2.78
CA ALA A 63 -12.69 -23.35 -1.70
C ALA A 63 -13.77 -23.29 -0.61
N ALA A 64 -13.89 -24.34 0.16
CA ALA A 64 -14.87 -24.37 1.25
C ALA A 64 -14.41 -23.51 2.44
N THR A 65 -13.11 -23.43 2.69
CA THR A 65 -12.52 -22.74 3.86
C THR A 65 -11.28 -21.92 3.46
N PRO A 66 -10.93 -20.87 4.24
CA PRO A 66 -9.66 -20.17 4.09
C PRO A 66 -8.43 -21.05 4.19
N GLN A 67 -8.45 -22.05 5.11
CA GLN A 67 -7.35 -22.98 5.32
C GLN A 67 -7.06 -23.83 4.09
N GLU A 68 -8.11 -24.24 3.38
CA GLU A 68 -7.97 -24.98 2.13
C GLU A 68 -7.24 -24.15 1.06
N VAL A 69 -7.57 -22.86 0.91
CA VAL A 69 -6.87 -21.96 -0.01
C VAL A 69 -5.39 -21.83 0.36
N ILE A 70 -5.09 -21.60 1.64
CA ILE A 70 -3.73 -21.42 2.13
C ILE A 70 -2.91 -22.69 1.92
N ALA A 71 -3.47 -23.86 2.30
CA ALA A 71 -2.81 -25.16 2.11
C ALA A 71 -2.53 -25.46 0.63
N GLN A 72 -3.47 -25.16 -0.27
CA GLN A 72 -3.28 -25.33 -1.71
C GLN A 72 -2.19 -24.42 -2.28
N ALA A 73 -2.09 -23.17 -1.78
CA ALA A 73 -1.04 -22.25 -2.17
C ALA A 73 0.34 -22.73 -1.70
N TYR A 74 0.46 -23.15 -0.44
CA TYR A 74 1.71 -23.67 0.11
C TYR A 74 2.17 -24.96 -0.57
N ALA A 75 1.23 -25.85 -0.91
CA ALA A 75 1.53 -27.08 -1.66
C ALA A 75 2.11 -26.79 -3.06
N LYS A 76 1.85 -25.60 -3.63
CA LYS A 76 2.41 -25.12 -4.90
C LYS A 76 3.67 -24.30 -4.71
N GLY A 77 4.21 -24.18 -3.49
CA GLY A 77 5.37 -23.37 -3.17
C GLY A 77 5.11 -21.85 -3.16
N GLN A 78 3.83 -21.42 -3.13
CA GLN A 78 3.47 -20.02 -3.02
C GLN A 78 3.45 -19.59 -1.56
N THR A 79 3.93 -18.41 -1.26
CA THR A 79 3.86 -17.79 0.07
C THR A 79 2.57 -16.96 0.21
N ASP A 80 2.33 -16.44 1.41
CA ASP A 80 1.15 -15.64 1.76
C ASP A 80 0.92 -14.47 0.77
N GLU A 81 2.00 -13.81 0.38
CA GLU A 81 1.97 -12.67 -0.54
C GLU A 81 1.29 -13.02 -1.88
N PHE A 82 1.51 -14.25 -2.36
CA PHE A 82 1.09 -14.70 -3.69
C PHE A 82 -0.12 -15.64 -3.67
N ILE A 83 -0.84 -15.74 -2.55
CA ILE A 83 -2.07 -16.53 -2.48
C ILE A 83 -3.06 -16.01 -3.53
N PRO A 84 -3.54 -16.86 -4.46
CA PRO A 84 -4.48 -16.46 -5.50
C PRO A 84 -5.77 -15.89 -4.92
N ALA A 85 -6.36 -14.90 -5.59
CA ALA A 85 -7.62 -14.31 -5.19
C ALA A 85 -8.75 -15.35 -5.24
N SER A 86 -9.08 -15.91 -4.11
CA SER A 86 -9.97 -17.08 -3.97
C SER A 86 -11.26 -16.72 -3.25
N VAL A 87 -12.35 -17.34 -3.67
CA VAL A 87 -13.69 -17.17 -3.12
C VAL A 87 -13.98 -18.30 -2.14
N ILE A 88 -14.57 -17.97 -0.98
CA ILE A 88 -14.82 -18.92 0.11
C ILE A 88 -16.30 -19.23 0.25
N GLY A 89 -16.60 -20.51 0.35
CA GLY A 89 -17.95 -21.00 0.60
C GLY A 89 -18.95 -20.56 -0.46
N ASP A 90 -20.05 -20.01 0.01
CA ASP A 90 -21.19 -19.53 -0.80
C ASP A 90 -21.15 -18.01 -1.07
N TYR A 91 -20.03 -17.35 -0.81
CA TYR A 91 -19.91 -15.91 -1.10
C TYR A 91 -20.24 -15.64 -2.56
N ALA A 92 -21.16 -14.72 -2.80
CA ALA A 92 -21.72 -14.44 -4.11
C ALA A 92 -21.32 -13.06 -4.67
N GLY A 93 -20.33 -12.38 -4.06
CA GLY A 93 -19.91 -11.03 -4.45
C GLY A 93 -20.72 -9.94 -3.76
N LEU A 94 -20.45 -8.71 -4.14
CA LEU A 94 -21.16 -7.54 -3.64
C LEU A 94 -22.59 -7.50 -4.24
N ARG A 95 -23.54 -7.04 -3.46
CA ARG A 95 -24.94 -6.90 -3.83
C ARG A 95 -25.40 -5.46 -3.69
N PRO A 96 -26.43 -5.04 -4.42
CA PRO A 96 -27.08 -3.75 -4.20
C PRO A 96 -27.46 -3.59 -2.71
N GLN A 97 -27.16 -2.43 -2.13
CA GLN A 97 -27.39 -2.10 -0.71
C GLN A 97 -26.34 -2.63 0.27
N ASP A 98 -25.35 -3.41 -0.17
CA ASP A 98 -24.21 -3.71 0.67
C ASP A 98 -23.40 -2.43 0.97
N GLY A 99 -22.74 -2.39 2.12
CA GLY A 99 -21.76 -1.38 2.46
C GLY A 99 -20.34 -1.93 2.36
N LEU A 100 -19.39 -1.08 2.05
CA LEU A 100 -17.95 -1.40 2.11
C LEU A 100 -17.30 -0.65 3.26
N PHE A 101 -16.51 -1.35 4.07
CA PHE A 101 -15.65 -0.74 5.06
C PHE A 101 -14.21 -1.26 4.93
N CYS A 102 -13.31 -0.42 4.47
CA CYS A 102 -11.90 -0.74 4.42
C CYS A 102 -11.23 -0.49 5.77
N LEU A 103 -10.78 -1.55 6.42
CA LEU A 103 -10.09 -1.50 7.72
C LEU A 103 -8.59 -1.20 7.60
N ASN A 104 -8.04 -1.18 6.39
CA ASN A 104 -6.63 -0.90 6.18
C ASN A 104 -6.34 0.59 6.44
N PHE A 105 -5.52 0.88 7.44
CA PHE A 105 -5.15 2.25 7.81
C PHE A 105 -3.90 2.77 7.08
N ARG A 106 -3.14 1.89 6.39
CA ARG A 106 -2.03 2.30 5.53
C ARG A 106 -2.56 2.67 4.15
N ALA A 107 -2.57 3.98 3.85
CA ALA A 107 -3.27 4.53 2.71
C ALA A 107 -2.70 4.07 1.34
N ASP A 108 -1.39 4.10 1.18
CA ASP A 108 -0.71 3.95 -0.12
C ASP A 108 -1.07 2.66 -0.87
N ARG A 109 -1.29 1.56 -0.15
CA ARG A 109 -1.57 0.25 -0.75
C ARG A 109 -3.05 -0.08 -0.92
N ALA A 110 -3.95 0.68 -0.30
CA ALA A 110 -5.39 0.46 -0.43
C ALA A 110 -6.02 1.27 -1.57
N ARG A 111 -5.30 2.25 -2.12
CA ARG A 111 -5.85 3.21 -3.10
C ARG A 111 -6.40 2.53 -4.34
N GLU A 112 -5.64 1.66 -4.98
CA GLU A 112 -6.02 1.06 -6.25
C GLU A 112 -7.23 0.14 -6.14
N ILE A 113 -7.25 -0.75 -5.16
CA ILE A 113 -8.41 -1.63 -4.95
C ILE A 113 -9.65 -0.86 -4.52
N LEU A 114 -9.50 0.21 -3.73
CA LEU A 114 -10.62 1.08 -3.34
C LEU A 114 -11.14 1.90 -4.52
N ALA A 115 -10.26 2.39 -5.41
CA ALA A 115 -10.68 3.04 -6.64
C ALA A 115 -11.50 2.08 -7.50
N ALA A 116 -11.01 0.86 -7.74
CA ALA A 116 -11.74 -0.15 -8.50
C ALA A 116 -13.12 -0.49 -7.90
N LEU A 117 -13.22 -0.61 -6.58
CA LEU A 117 -14.47 -0.96 -5.90
C LEU A 117 -15.45 0.20 -5.78
N CYS A 118 -14.98 1.44 -5.65
CA CYS A 118 -15.78 2.57 -5.17
C CYS A 118 -15.82 3.78 -6.11
N GLN A 119 -14.80 4.04 -6.92
CA GLN A 119 -14.72 5.25 -7.74
C GLN A 119 -15.73 5.20 -8.87
N PRO A 120 -16.66 6.20 -8.99
CA PRO A 120 -17.76 6.15 -9.96
C PRO A 120 -17.33 6.10 -11.44
N ASP A 121 -16.24 6.78 -11.76
CA ASP A 121 -15.68 6.96 -13.11
C ASP A 121 -14.38 6.18 -13.32
N PHE A 122 -14.22 5.05 -12.66
CA PHE A 122 -13.06 4.17 -12.81
C PHE A 122 -13.02 3.55 -14.21
N THR A 123 -11.85 3.61 -14.88
CA THR A 123 -11.70 3.22 -16.29
C THR A 123 -10.49 2.31 -16.57
N GLU A 124 -9.70 1.95 -15.58
CA GLU A 124 -8.46 1.19 -15.80
C GLU A 124 -8.69 -0.26 -16.24
N PHE A 125 -9.86 -0.82 -15.90
CA PHE A 125 -10.38 -2.09 -16.40
C PHE A 125 -11.90 -2.14 -16.28
N ASP A 126 -12.55 -3.14 -16.91
CA ASP A 126 -14.00 -3.30 -16.88
C ASP A 126 -14.48 -3.76 -15.49
N THR A 127 -15.30 -2.94 -14.84
CA THR A 127 -15.89 -3.23 -13.53
C THR A 127 -17.37 -3.63 -13.60
N GLU A 128 -17.92 -3.80 -14.81
CA GLU A 128 -19.33 -4.15 -14.95
C GLU A 128 -19.63 -5.65 -14.68
N PRO A 129 -20.81 -6.00 -14.14
CA PRO A 129 -21.83 -5.07 -13.64
C PRO A 129 -21.43 -4.46 -12.30
N ARG A 130 -21.44 -3.13 -12.25
CA ARG A 130 -21.05 -2.39 -11.06
C ARG A 130 -22.20 -2.33 -10.05
N VAL A 131 -21.90 -2.66 -8.81
CA VAL A 131 -22.86 -2.60 -7.71
C VAL A 131 -22.84 -1.22 -7.07
N LYS A 132 -24.00 -0.58 -6.94
CA LYS A 132 -24.15 0.65 -6.15
C LYS A 132 -24.20 0.29 -4.66
N LEU A 133 -23.15 0.60 -3.94
CA LEU A 133 -23.05 0.39 -2.50
C LEU A 133 -23.88 1.42 -1.73
N ALA A 134 -24.48 0.99 -0.61
CA ALA A 134 -25.23 1.85 0.29
C ALA A 134 -24.32 2.80 1.10
N ALA A 135 -23.10 2.35 1.43
CA ALA A 135 -22.09 3.12 2.13
C ALA A 135 -20.68 2.69 1.71
N GLN A 136 -19.76 3.64 1.69
CA GLN A 136 -18.36 3.43 1.34
C GLN A 136 -17.50 4.11 2.40
N LEU A 137 -16.94 3.29 3.31
CA LEU A 137 -16.18 3.77 4.45
C LEU A 137 -14.72 3.33 4.35
N GLY A 138 -13.83 4.22 4.72
CA GLY A 138 -12.42 3.93 4.91
C GLY A 138 -11.98 4.20 6.34
N MET A 139 -11.01 3.45 6.84
CA MET A 139 -10.45 3.71 8.17
C MET A 139 -9.86 5.12 8.24
N VAL A 140 -9.17 5.55 7.18
CA VAL A 140 -8.47 6.85 7.07
C VAL A 140 -8.77 7.51 5.73
N CYS A 141 -8.35 8.76 5.54
CA CYS A 141 -8.27 9.40 4.23
C CYS A 141 -7.17 8.73 3.39
N TYR A 142 -7.52 8.21 2.21
CA TYR A 142 -6.56 7.53 1.33
C TYR A 142 -5.89 8.49 0.33
N SER A 143 -6.62 9.44 -0.20
CA SER A 143 -6.14 10.63 -0.93
C SER A 143 -7.32 11.61 -1.10
N GLU A 144 -7.03 12.82 -1.56
CA GLU A 144 -8.07 13.82 -1.86
C GLU A 144 -9.09 13.30 -2.90
N ALA A 145 -8.63 12.54 -3.90
CA ALA A 145 -9.53 11.94 -4.88
C ALA A 145 -10.47 10.90 -4.22
N HIS A 146 -9.95 10.08 -3.31
CA HIS A 146 -10.75 9.07 -2.58
C HIS A 146 -11.79 9.72 -1.66
N ASP A 147 -11.48 10.87 -1.07
CA ASP A 147 -12.40 11.58 -0.16
C ASP A 147 -13.66 12.11 -0.88
N THR A 148 -13.69 12.08 -2.22
CA THR A 148 -14.89 12.44 -3.01
C THR A 148 -15.96 11.34 -3.02
N TYR A 149 -15.60 10.09 -2.76
CA TYR A 149 -16.51 8.93 -2.77
C TYR A 149 -16.39 8.00 -1.56
N LEU A 150 -15.38 8.16 -0.70
CA LEU A 150 -15.21 7.44 0.55
C LEU A 150 -15.34 8.37 1.75
N THR A 151 -16.04 7.92 2.78
CA THR A 151 -16.07 8.62 4.07
C THR A 151 -15.02 8.04 4.99
N ALA A 152 -14.08 8.85 5.46
CA ALA A 152 -13.07 8.42 6.43
C ALA A 152 -13.65 8.42 7.85
N VAL A 153 -13.50 7.29 8.57
CA VAL A 153 -13.88 7.18 9.99
C VAL A 153 -12.95 8.02 10.86
N PHE A 154 -11.66 8.01 10.55
CA PHE A 154 -10.65 8.86 11.18
C PHE A 154 -10.11 9.84 10.12
N PRO A 155 -10.76 11.00 9.95
CA PRO A 155 -10.33 11.98 8.95
C PRO A 155 -8.94 12.53 9.31
N LYS A 156 -8.22 12.94 8.28
CA LYS A 156 -6.90 13.55 8.43
C LYS A 156 -7.00 14.79 9.31
N ARG A 157 -6.19 14.84 10.34
CA ARG A 157 -5.98 16.05 11.13
C ARG A 157 -4.75 16.76 10.62
N ASN A 158 -4.86 18.05 10.33
CA ASN A 158 -3.68 18.85 10.05
C ASN A 158 -2.76 18.80 11.27
N ILE A 159 -1.51 18.45 11.02
CA ILE A 159 -0.45 18.49 12.03
C ILE A 159 0.24 19.85 11.87
N PRO A 160 -0.05 20.84 12.72
CA PRO A 160 0.69 22.10 12.70
C PRO A 160 2.11 21.87 13.21
N ASN A 161 3.01 22.80 12.88
CA ASN A 161 4.39 22.79 13.38
C ASN A 161 5.18 21.52 13.03
N THR A 162 5.05 21.04 11.80
CA THR A 162 5.97 20.04 11.29
C THR A 162 7.40 20.60 11.26
N LEU A 163 8.41 19.75 11.24
CA LEU A 163 9.79 20.19 11.16
C LEU A 163 10.03 21.11 9.95
N GLY A 164 9.45 20.77 8.78
CA GLY A 164 9.53 21.58 7.56
C GLY A 164 8.91 22.97 7.73
N ALA A 165 7.69 23.02 8.26
CA ALA A 165 7.02 24.29 8.55
C ALA A 165 7.79 25.15 9.56
N TRP A 166 8.37 24.53 10.58
CA TRP A 166 9.18 25.26 11.57
C TRP A 166 10.45 25.87 10.96
N VAL A 167 11.16 25.12 10.12
CA VAL A 167 12.34 25.61 9.38
C VAL A 167 11.95 26.78 8.49
N ALA A 168 10.85 26.67 7.72
CA ALA A 168 10.33 27.71 6.85
C ALA A 168 9.94 28.98 7.62
N GLN A 169 9.25 28.84 8.75
CA GLN A 169 8.84 29.98 9.63
C GLN A 169 10.03 30.75 10.20
N ASN A 170 11.18 30.10 10.36
CA ASN A 170 12.41 30.75 10.79
C ASN A 170 13.25 31.30 9.63
N GLY A 171 12.74 31.36 8.41
CA GLY A 171 13.44 31.85 7.23
C GLY A 171 14.63 31.01 6.80
N LYS A 172 14.62 29.73 7.16
CA LYS A 172 15.69 28.77 6.90
C LYS A 172 15.39 27.93 5.67
N THR A 173 16.45 27.41 5.03
CA THR A 173 16.38 26.57 3.84
C THR A 173 16.49 25.08 4.21
N GLN A 174 15.83 24.25 3.45
CA GLN A 174 15.86 22.79 3.67
C GLN A 174 15.91 22.02 2.36
N PHE A 175 16.54 20.86 2.40
CA PHE A 175 16.63 19.95 1.27
C PHE A 175 16.16 18.54 1.64
N ARG A 176 15.23 17.97 0.83
CA ARG A 176 14.68 16.64 1.01
C ARG A 176 15.15 15.72 -0.11
N LEU A 177 15.68 14.56 0.25
CA LEU A 177 16.41 13.71 -0.67
C LEU A 177 16.17 12.24 -0.37
N ALA A 178 15.60 11.52 -1.31
CA ALA A 178 15.51 10.06 -1.32
C ALA A 178 15.16 9.58 -2.72
N GLU A 179 15.51 8.34 -3.04
CA GLU A 179 15.05 7.69 -4.25
C GLU A 179 13.56 7.31 -4.17
N THR A 180 12.94 6.99 -5.30
CA THR A 180 11.48 6.83 -5.46
C THR A 180 10.82 6.03 -4.33
N GLU A 181 11.40 4.91 -3.91
CA GLU A 181 10.83 4.02 -2.88
C GLU A 181 10.72 4.68 -1.49
N LYS A 182 11.57 5.64 -1.19
CA LYS A 182 11.63 6.30 0.11
C LYS A 182 11.35 7.81 0.08
N TYR A 183 11.07 8.35 -1.09
CA TYR A 183 10.76 9.78 -1.23
C TYR A 183 9.57 10.25 -0.39
N PRO A 184 8.42 9.55 -0.35
CA PRO A 184 7.32 9.96 0.51
C PRO A 184 7.67 10.03 1.99
N HIS A 185 8.66 9.25 2.44
CA HIS A 185 9.07 9.21 3.84
C HIS A 185 9.77 10.50 4.28
N VAL A 186 10.50 11.16 3.37
CA VAL A 186 11.21 12.42 3.65
C VAL A 186 10.41 13.65 3.20
N THR A 187 9.26 13.48 2.55
CA THR A 187 8.41 14.56 2.05
C THR A 187 7.01 14.46 2.64
N PHE A 188 6.10 13.76 2.01
CA PHE A 188 4.69 13.65 2.37
C PHE A 188 4.47 13.32 3.86
N PHE A 189 5.12 12.28 4.39
CA PHE A 189 4.92 11.88 5.79
C PHE A 189 5.53 12.88 6.77
N MET A 190 6.71 13.43 6.46
CA MET A 190 7.34 14.42 7.32
C MET A 190 6.62 15.77 7.31
N ASN A 191 5.92 16.09 6.22
CA ASN A 191 5.11 17.31 6.09
C ASN A 191 3.66 17.10 6.58
N GLY A 192 3.43 16.08 7.43
CA GLY A 192 2.11 15.82 8.01
C GLY A 192 1.07 15.39 6.99
N GLY A 193 1.52 14.79 5.88
CA GLY A 193 0.70 14.33 4.77
C GLY A 193 0.33 15.44 3.76
N LEU A 194 1.13 16.47 3.65
CA LEU A 194 1.03 17.51 2.62
C LEU A 194 2.04 17.24 1.51
N GLU A 195 1.58 17.24 0.25
CA GLU A 195 2.47 17.08 -0.91
C GLU A 195 3.22 18.38 -1.26
N THR A 196 2.60 19.52 -0.97
CA THR A 196 3.19 20.83 -1.28
C THR A 196 4.43 21.07 -0.44
N PRO A 197 5.59 21.43 -1.05
CA PRO A 197 6.76 21.82 -0.30
C PRO A 197 6.53 23.06 0.56
N ASP A 198 7.15 23.10 1.72
CA ASP A 198 7.22 24.31 2.54
C ASP A 198 8.11 25.38 1.86
N THR A 199 7.94 26.65 2.26
CA THR A 199 8.81 27.73 1.76
C THR A 199 10.27 27.43 2.09
N GLY A 200 11.16 27.51 1.09
CA GLY A 200 12.57 27.19 1.23
C GLY A 200 12.88 25.68 1.25
N GLU A 201 11.92 24.84 0.89
CA GLU A 201 12.09 23.39 0.76
C GLU A 201 12.36 23.01 -0.70
N ASP A 202 13.58 22.57 -0.97
CA ASP A 202 13.95 21.95 -2.25
C ASP A 202 13.97 20.43 -2.13
N ARG A 203 13.70 19.74 -3.25
CA ARG A 203 13.56 18.28 -3.29
C ARG A 203 14.35 17.66 -4.44
N PHE A 204 14.87 16.44 -4.21
CA PHE A 204 15.45 15.63 -5.26
C PHE A 204 15.08 14.16 -5.09
N MET A 205 14.63 13.55 -6.18
CA MET A 205 14.17 12.16 -6.22
C MET A 205 14.77 11.43 -7.42
N PRO A 206 15.92 10.74 -7.27
CA PRO A 206 16.36 9.82 -8.31
C PRO A 206 15.44 8.60 -8.38
N ALA A 207 15.24 8.07 -9.59
CA ALA A 207 14.44 6.87 -9.78
C ALA A 207 15.13 5.65 -9.15
N SER A 208 14.38 4.82 -8.44
CA SER A 208 14.86 3.50 -8.00
C SER A 208 15.03 2.55 -9.18
N PRO A 209 15.95 1.55 -9.10
CA PRO A 209 16.19 0.59 -10.17
C PRO A 209 14.92 -0.20 -10.55
N LYS A 210 14.75 -0.45 -11.85
CA LYS A 210 13.63 -1.25 -12.38
C LYS A 210 13.99 -2.73 -12.40
N VAL A 211 14.13 -3.34 -11.22
CA VAL A 211 14.42 -4.77 -11.04
C VAL A 211 13.23 -5.50 -10.42
N ALA A 212 13.21 -6.83 -10.53
CA ALA A 212 12.13 -7.63 -9.95
C ALA A 212 12.17 -7.60 -8.41
N THR A 213 13.36 -7.70 -7.83
CA THR A 213 13.65 -7.60 -6.40
C THR A 213 14.99 -6.89 -6.21
N TYR A 214 15.13 -6.12 -5.13
CA TYR A 214 16.29 -5.23 -4.96
C TYR A 214 17.59 -5.93 -4.58
N ASN A 215 17.57 -7.21 -4.21
CA ASN A 215 18.79 -8.00 -4.06
C ASN A 215 19.54 -8.22 -5.39
N LEU A 216 18.88 -7.99 -6.53
CA LEU A 216 19.51 -8.04 -7.86
C LEU A 216 20.32 -6.78 -8.19
N GLN A 217 20.09 -5.68 -7.46
CA GLN A 217 20.84 -4.43 -7.54
C GLN A 217 20.84 -3.77 -6.15
N PRO A 218 21.60 -4.31 -5.19
CA PRO A 218 21.50 -3.92 -3.78
C PRO A 218 21.95 -2.49 -3.49
N GLU A 219 22.85 -1.91 -4.29
CA GLU A 219 23.25 -0.52 -4.18
C GLU A 219 22.14 0.47 -4.53
N MET A 220 21.10 0.00 -5.21
CA MET A 220 19.98 0.81 -5.67
C MET A 220 20.42 2.15 -6.29
N SER A 221 19.89 3.28 -5.84
CA SER A 221 20.29 4.61 -6.31
C SER A 221 21.13 5.39 -5.29
N ALA A 222 21.79 4.68 -4.36
CA ALA A 222 22.57 5.29 -3.28
C ALA A 222 23.67 6.24 -3.77
N THR A 223 24.34 5.95 -4.88
CA THR A 223 25.36 6.82 -5.47
C THR A 223 24.78 8.18 -5.85
N ALA A 224 23.66 8.21 -6.59
CA ALA A 224 23.02 9.46 -7.00
C ALA A 224 22.49 10.26 -5.80
N VAL A 225 21.99 9.57 -4.78
CA VAL A 225 21.57 10.18 -3.50
C VAL A 225 22.77 10.81 -2.81
N THR A 226 23.90 10.10 -2.72
CA THR A 226 25.12 10.59 -2.05
C THR A 226 25.72 11.81 -2.77
N GLU A 227 25.83 11.75 -4.09
CA GLU A 227 26.35 12.89 -4.88
C GLU A 227 25.52 14.16 -4.64
N ARG A 228 24.20 14.01 -4.64
CA ARG A 228 23.30 15.15 -4.43
C ARG A 228 23.29 15.62 -2.98
N PHE A 229 23.46 14.71 -2.02
CA PHE A 229 23.61 15.05 -0.61
C PHE A 229 24.85 15.91 -0.36
N VAL A 230 26.00 15.52 -0.90
CA VAL A 230 27.26 16.28 -0.82
C VAL A 230 27.12 17.66 -1.48
N ALA A 231 26.46 17.72 -2.66
CA ALA A 231 26.18 18.98 -3.32
C ALA A 231 25.27 19.90 -2.49
N ALA A 232 24.27 19.35 -1.81
CA ALA A 232 23.39 20.13 -0.93
C ALA A 232 24.11 20.68 0.31
N ILE A 233 25.03 19.91 0.90
CA ILE A 233 25.91 20.39 1.97
C ILE A 233 26.75 21.58 1.48
N SER A 234 27.34 21.46 0.29
CA SER A 234 28.18 22.51 -0.30
C SER A 234 27.36 23.75 -0.68
N ALA A 235 26.06 23.59 -1.00
CA ALA A 235 25.15 24.70 -1.29
C ALA A 235 24.71 25.46 -0.04
N GLY A 236 24.93 24.90 1.16
CA GLY A 236 24.71 25.58 2.44
C GLY A 236 23.26 25.57 2.93
N TYR A 237 22.48 24.53 2.62
CA TYR A 237 21.16 24.35 3.24
C TYR A 237 21.27 24.26 4.76
N ASP A 238 20.33 24.90 5.47
CA ASP A 238 20.28 24.89 6.94
C ASP A 238 19.86 23.52 7.48
N LEU A 239 19.01 22.78 6.76
CA LEU A 239 18.56 21.43 7.09
C LEU A 239 18.60 20.55 5.84
N ILE A 240 19.17 19.36 5.97
CA ILE A 240 19.13 18.35 4.91
C ILE A 240 18.57 17.07 5.51
N ILE A 241 17.53 16.51 4.90
CA ILE A 241 16.94 15.22 5.29
C ILE A 241 17.04 14.26 4.11
N THR A 242 17.70 13.14 4.36
CA THR A 242 17.83 12.06 3.38
C THR A 242 17.38 10.72 3.94
N ASN A 243 16.98 9.83 3.07
CA ASN A 243 16.75 8.43 3.35
C ASN A 243 17.44 7.58 2.29
N TYR A 244 18.31 6.67 2.75
CA TYR A 244 18.90 5.64 1.89
C TYR A 244 18.01 4.41 1.90
N ALA A 245 17.40 4.10 0.74
CA ALA A 245 16.38 3.07 0.63
C ALA A 245 16.92 1.64 0.73
N HIS A 246 18.18 1.42 0.30
CA HIS A 246 18.72 0.08 0.10
C HIS A 246 18.75 -0.80 1.36
N PRO A 247 19.07 -0.34 2.59
CA PRO A 247 19.07 -1.25 3.74
C PRO A 247 17.70 -1.83 4.05
N ASP A 248 16.65 -1.03 3.90
CA ASP A 248 15.28 -1.48 4.10
C ASP A 248 14.77 -2.32 2.93
N MET A 249 14.94 -1.84 1.70
CA MET A 249 14.38 -2.47 0.51
C MET A 249 15.09 -3.81 0.17
N VAL A 250 16.39 -3.89 0.34
CA VAL A 250 17.17 -5.13 0.18
C VAL A 250 16.89 -6.07 1.35
N GLY A 251 16.82 -5.55 2.58
CA GLY A 251 16.48 -6.32 3.76
C GLY A 251 15.14 -7.06 3.65
N HIS A 252 14.14 -6.44 3.01
CA HIS A 252 12.84 -7.06 2.73
C HIS A 252 12.93 -8.28 1.79
N THR A 253 13.99 -8.45 1.03
CA THR A 253 14.18 -9.65 0.18
C THR A 253 14.58 -10.89 0.96
N GLY A 254 15.08 -10.73 2.19
CA GLY A 254 15.61 -11.81 3.01
C GLY A 254 16.97 -12.34 2.55
N ASP A 255 17.61 -11.70 1.56
CA ASP A 255 18.96 -12.04 1.09
C ASP A 255 20.00 -11.34 1.96
N LEU A 256 20.51 -12.07 2.96
CA LEU A 256 21.48 -11.54 3.92
C LEU A 256 22.82 -11.13 3.28
N GLN A 257 23.19 -11.76 2.16
CA GLN A 257 24.45 -11.42 1.49
C GLN A 257 24.33 -10.13 0.66
N ALA A 258 23.13 -9.88 0.11
CA ALA A 258 22.87 -8.65 -0.61
C ALA A 258 22.68 -7.45 0.35
N ALA A 259 22.13 -7.68 1.55
CA ALA A 259 21.91 -6.66 2.57
C ALA A 259 23.18 -6.32 3.34
#